data_968fc86a351a93f8a6ba95a363fbc5bf
#
_entry.id   968fc86a351a93f8a6ba95a363fbc5bf
#
_cell.length_a   1.000
_cell.length_b   1.000
_cell.length_c   1.000
_cell.angle_alpha   90.00
_cell.angle_beta   90.00
_cell.angle_gamma   90.00
#
_symmetry.space_group_name_H-M   'P 1'
#
loop_
_entity.id
_entity.type
_entity.pdbx_description
1 polymer ?
#
loop_
_entity_poly.entity_id
_entity_poly.type
_entity_poly.pdbx_seq_one_letter_code
_entity_poly.pdbx_strand_id
1 'polypeptide(L)'
;VRDQEVLLVGHQALADRHVGGEAGLEHERGLGALEGRQAPLQHPKLPFRVVPKAYYPNSVLQARPADAPARPGGQVSLATTGLGERVLAAPQPITYRQDERNLPSAYVELVAADRSLGTYLISTGLVMPQVFEYGGRQWKIALRVKRAYKPYSLTLLKFTFDRYAGTEIPKNFSSRIRLKTPDGRDDREVLIYMNNPLRYAGLTFYQSGFERDERTTILQVVRNHSWLLPYIACALMTLGLIVQFGIHLVGFVGQRRTVAAIKPTLA
;
A
#
# COMPACT_ATOMS: atom_id res chain seq x y z
N VAL A 1 2.96 11.95 -3.05
CA VAL A 1 2.76 10.86 -2.09
C VAL A 1 1.94 9.81 -2.80
N ARG A 2 2.51 8.64 -3.06
CA ARG A 2 1.80 7.50 -3.68
C ARG A 2 1.24 6.65 -2.56
N ASP A 3 -0.07 6.61 -2.44
CA ASP A 3 -0.75 5.65 -1.56
C ASP A 3 -0.65 4.27 -2.21
N GLN A 4 0.08 3.35 -1.58
CA GLN A 4 0.14 1.96 -2.00
C GLN A 4 -0.87 1.16 -1.17
N GLU A 5 -1.86 0.63 -1.85
CA GLU A 5 -2.80 -0.34 -1.28
C GLU A 5 -2.48 -1.73 -1.82
N VAL A 6 -2.51 -2.74 -0.96
CA VAL A 6 -2.38 -4.14 -1.37
C VAL A 6 -3.75 -4.81 -1.26
N LEU A 7 -4.24 -5.31 -2.39
CA LEU A 7 -5.49 -6.04 -2.46
C LEU A 7 -5.20 -7.55 -2.59
N LEU A 8 -5.72 -8.33 -1.65
CA LEU A 8 -5.73 -9.80 -1.72
C LEU A 8 -7.04 -10.26 -2.33
N VAL A 9 -6.96 -10.99 -3.44
CA VAL A 9 -8.12 -11.55 -4.14
C VAL A 9 -8.01 -13.07 -4.14
N GLY A 10 -8.96 -13.74 -3.50
CA GLY A 10 -9.03 -15.21 -3.42
C GLY A 10 -10.05 -15.80 -4.39
N HIS A 11 -9.91 -17.10 -4.67
CA HIS A 11 -10.80 -17.87 -5.56
C HIS A 11 -12.22 -18.08 -4.99
N GLN A 12 -12.39 -17.95 -3.68
CA GLN A 12 -13.71 -17.92 -3.06
C GLN A 12 -14.11 -16.48 -2.84
N ALA A 13 -15.24 -16.07 -3.43
CA ALA A 13 -15.94 -14.90 -2.98
C ALA A 13 -15.99 -14.98 -1.46
N LEU A 14 -15.38 -14.01 -0.78
CA LEU A 14 -15.70 -13.74 0.60
C LEU A 14 -17.16 -13.28 0.60
N ALA A 15 -18.06 -14.29 0.50
CA ALA A 15 -19.43 -14.12 0.89
C ALA A 15 -19.38 -13.54 2.29
N ASP A 16 -20.11 -12.45 2.51
CA ASP A 16 -20.38 -11.86 3.80
C ASP A 16 -20.54 -12.92 4.87
N ARG A 17 -19.45 -13.30 5.52
CA ARG A 17 -19.57 -13.81 6.87
C ARG A 17 -19.72 -12.59 7.77
N HIS A 18 -20.91 -12.13 7.84
CA HIS A 18 -21.46 -11.57 9.04
C HIS A 18 -21.31 -12.67 10.12
N VAL A 19 -20.10 -12.76 10.66
CA VAL A 19 -19.92 -13.46 11.92
C VAL A 19 -20.55 -12.55 12.94
N GLY A 20 -21.70 -12.97 13.42
CA GLY A 20 -22.50 -12.27 14.40
C GLY A 20 -21.66 -11.87 15.61
N GLY A 21 -21.92 -10.66 16.10
CA GLY A 21 -21.72 -10.30 17.49
C GLY A 21 -20.37 -9.76 17.92
N GLU A 22 -19.39 -9.55 17.07
CA GLU A 22 -18.24 -8.71 17.40
C GLU A 22 -18.51 -7.29 16.87
N ALA A 23 -18.87 -6.38 17.77
CA ALA A 23 -18.85 -4.95 17.49
C ALA A 23 -17.36 -4.55 17.29
N GLY A 24 -16.84 -4.76 16.10
CA GLY A 24 -15.56 -4.22 15.67
C GLY A 24 -15.71 -2.71 15.66
N LEU A 25 -15.28 -2.05 16.72
CA LEU A 25 -15.11 -0.62 16.74
C LEU A 25 -13.90 -0.32 15.83
N GLU A 26 -14.13 -0.34 14.52
CA GLU A 26 -13.23 0.25 13.57
C GLU A 26 -13.31 1.77 13.81
N HIS A 27 -12.43 2.25 14.69
CA HIS A 27 -12.26 3.67 14.85
C HIS A 27 -11.54 4.16 13.58
N GLU A 28 -12.31 4.70 12.65
CA GLU A 28 -11.88 5.19 11.32
C GLU A 28 -10.94 6.41 11.35
N ARG A 29 -10.13 6.56 12.36
CA ARG A 29 -9.06 7.55 12.33
C ARG A 29 -7.80 6.85 11.86
N GLY A 30 -7.36 7.20 10.64
CA GLY A 30 -6.19 6.63 10.00
C GLY A 30 -4.91 6.75 10.86
N LEU A 31 -3.83 6.11 10.41
CA LEU A 31 -2.51 6.11 11.05
C LEU A 31 -2.01 7.49 11.51
N GLY A 32 -2.39 8.57 10.83
CA GLY A 32 -2.16 9.95 11.26
C GLY A 32 -2.84 10.36 12.58
N ALA A 33 -3.72 9.50 13.15
CA ALA A 33 -4.32 9.81 14.44
C ALA A 33 -3.38 9.54 15.63
N LEU A 34 -2.36 8.72 15.44
CA LEU A 34 -1.34 8.44 16.46
C LEU A 34 -0.08 9.30 16.26
N GLU A 35 0.12 9.85 15.07
CA GLU A 35 1.26 10.68 14.73
C GLU A 35 1.10 12.07 15.40
N GLY A 36 1.98 12.38 16.34
CA GLY A 36 1.99 13.65 17.07
C GLY A 36 0.90 13.84 18.12
N ARG A 37 0.04 12.85 18.41
CA ARG A 37 -0.99 12.96 19.45
C ARG A 37 -0.59 12.29 20.75
N GLN A 38 -0.51 13.08 21.79
CA GLN A 38 -0.50 12.63 23.20
C GLN A 38 -1.93 12.57 23.78
N ALA A 39 -2.95 13.01 23.05
CA ALA A 39 -4.32 13.06 23.54
C ALA A 39 -4.96 11.65 23.62
N PRO A 40 -5.61 11.30 24.72
CA PRO A 40 -6.31 10.03 24.87
C PRO A 40 -7.39 9.85 23.79
N LEU A 41 -7.46 8.65 23.24
CA LEU A 41 -8.53 8.25 22.33
C LEU A 41 -9.67 7.69 23.17
N GLN A 42 -10.84 8.32 23.08
CA GLN A 42 -12.04 7.89 23.78
C GLN A 42 -13.16 7.63 22.77
N HIS A 43 -13.88 6.54 22.97
CA HIS A 43 -15.05 6.20 22.16
C HIS A 43 -16.21 5.81 23.08
N PRO A 44 -17.47 6.26 22.82
CA PRO A 44 -18.61 6.01 23.72
C PRO A 44 -18.90 4.53 24.01
N LYS A 45 -18.54 3.64 23.08
CA LYS A 45 -18.73 2.18 23.23
C LYS A 45 -17.58 1.48 23.96
N LEU A 46 -16.48 2.17 24.27
CA LEU A 46 -15.34 1.61 25.00
C LEU A 46 -15.42 1.99 26.47
N PRO A 47 -15.36 1.01 27.39
CA PRO A 47 -15.35 1.28 28.83
C PRO A 47 -13.97 1.71 29.34
N PHE A 48 -13.01 1.96 28.47
CA PHE A 48 -11.65 2.41 28.75
C PHE A 48 -11.20 3.41 27.70
N ARG A 49 -10.16 4.18 28.03
CA ARG A 49 -9.49 5.11 27.13
C ARG A 49 -8.20 4.49 26.62
N VAL A 50 -7.81 4.81 25.38
CA VAL A 50 -6.53 4.40 24.78
C VAL A 50 -5.62 5.62 24.79
N VAL A 51 -4.52 5.54 25.52
CA VAL A 51 -3.53 6.61 25.67
C VAL A 51 -2.29 6.24 24.89
N PRO A 52 -1.97 6.93 23.78
CA PRO A 52 -0.72 6.70 23.06
C PRO A 52 0.47 7.13 23.92
N LYS A 53 1.48 6.25 24.07
CA LYS A 53 2.74 6.55 24.79
C LYS A 53 3.88 6.82 23.81
N ALA A 54 3.96 6.04 22.74
CA ALA A 54 4.93 6.22 21.67
C ALA A 54 4.37 5.69 20.35
N TYR A 55 4.75 6.33 19.25
CA TYR A 55 4.42 5.90 17.89
C TYR A 55 5.66 5.93 17.02
N TYR A 56 5.89 4.87 16.28
CA TYR A 56 6.98 4.73 15.32
C TYR A 56 6.41 4.47 13.94
N PRO A 57 6.53 5.41 12.99
CA PRO A 57 6.04 5.25 11.62
C PRO A 57 6.65 4.07 10.88
N ASN A 58 7.91 3.74 11.21
CA ASN A 58 8.60 2.55 10.75
C ASN A 58 9.39 1.94 11.91
N SER A 59 9.33 0.62 12.03
CA SER A 59 10.01 -0.11 13.10
C SER A 59 10.29 -1.54 12.71
N VAL A 60 11.25 -2.15 13.41
CA VAL A 60 11.51 -3.58 13.36
C VAL A 60 11.17 -4.19 14.71
N LEU A 61 10.41 -5.28 14.68
CA LEU A 61 10.11 -6.05 15.89
C LEU A 61 11.30 -6.95 16.23
N GLN A 62 11.81 -6.82 17.44
CA GLN A 62 12.94 -7.59 17.94
C GLN A 62 12.53 -8.36 19.20
N ALA A 63 13.01 -9.58 19.34
CA ALA A 63 12.84 -10.31 20.58
C ALA A 63 13.56 -9.57 21.72
N ARG A 64 12.88 -9.42 22.85
CA ARG A 64 13.48 -8.89 24.07
C ARG A 64 14.15 -10.05 24.80
N PRO A 65 15.47 -10.04 25.00
CA PRO A 65 16.13 -11.03 25.85
C PRO A 65 15.60 -10.92 27.28
N ALA A 66 15.24 -12.05 27.86
CA ALA A 66 14.61 -12.09 29.21
C ALA A 66 15.52 -11.46 30.29
N ASP A 67 16.83 -11.51 30.10
CA ASP A 67 17.86 -11.10 31.08
C ASP A 67 18.71 -9.91 30.61
N ALA A 68 18.29 -9.17 29.60
CA ALA A 68 19.06 -8.00 29.16
C ALA A 68 18.91 -6.86 30.18
N PRO A 69 19.95 -6.55 30.97
CA PRO A 69 19.95 -5.31 31.73
C PRO A 69 19.76 -4.15 30.73
N ALA A 70 19.06 -3.11 31.15
CA ALA A 70 18.93 -1.88 30.37
C ALA A 70 20.35 -1.43 29.99
N ARG A 71 20.79 -1.71 28.76
CA ARG A 71 22.08 -1.20 28.29
C ARG A 71 22.00 0.32 28.28
N PRO A 72 23.01 1.05 28.77
CA PRO A 72 23.06 2.48 28.62
C PRO A 72 22.91 2.81 27.12
N GLY A 73 21.84 3.54 26.75
CA GLY A 73 21.45 3.81 25.36
C GLY A 73 20.62 2.73 24.66
N GLY A 74 20.28 1.63 25.31
CA GLY A 74 19.38 0.59 24.80
C GLY A 74 17.92 1.02 24.87
N GLN A 75 17.15 0.70 23.83
CA GLN A 75 15.72 0.97 23.79
C GLN A 75 14.99 0.15 24.83
N VAL A 76 14.27 0.83 25.73
CA VAL A 76 13.46 0.19 26.74
C VAL A 76 12.04 -0.02 26.16
N SER A 77 11.51 -1.25 26.28
CA SER A 77 10.11 -1.50 25.98
C SER A 77 9.25 -0.73 26.97
N LEU A 78 8.33 0.08 26.46
CA LEU A 78 7.31 0.76 27.28
C LEU A 78 6.14 -0.17 27.63
N ALA A 79 6.09 -1.36 27.04
CA ALA A 79 5.01 -2.31 27.30
C ALA A 79 5.19 -2.98 28.66
N THR A 80 4.08 -3.05 29.39
CA THR A 80 3.99 -3.70 30.69
C THR A 80 3.15 -4.97 30.64
N THR A 81 2.55 -5.27 29.47
CA THR A 81 1.59 -6.37 29.33
C THR A 81 1.60 -6.90 27.89
N GLY A 82 1.27 -8.18 27.76
CA GLY A 82 1.08 -8.85 26.48
C GLY A 82 2.39 -9.14 25.74
N LEU A 83 2.35 -9.16 24.41
CA LEU A 83 3.51 -9.48 23.58
C LEU A 83 4.68 -8.50 23.77
N GLY A 84 4.40 -7.28 24.16
CA GLY A 84 5.42 -6.26 24.38
C GLY A 84 6.36 -6.53 25.56
N GLU A 85 6.06 -7.52 26.40
CA GLU A 85 6.98 -8.02 27.44
C GLU A 85 8.16 -8.79 26.83
N ARG A 86 7.91 -9.45 25.69
CA ARG A 86 8.89 -10.32 25.01
C ARG A 86 9.40 -9.73 23.70
N VAL A 87 8.73 -8.72 23.18
CA VAL A 87 9.04 -8.08 21.90
C VAL A 87 9.13 -6.58 22.09
N LEU A 88 10.11 -5.95 21.49
CA LEU A 88 10.22 -4.50 21.44
C LEU A 88 10.16 -4.01 19.99
N ALA A 89 9.66 -2.80 19.79
CA ALA A 89 9.69 -2.12 18.50
C ALA A 89 10.89 -1.17 18.46
N ALA A 90 11.87 -1.50 17.61
CA ALA A 90 13.01 -0.65 17.34
C ALA A 90 12.68 0.31 16.18
N PRO A 91 12.64 1.65 16.40
CA PRO A 91 12.36 2.59 15.34
C PRO A 91 13.41 2.52 14.23
N GLN A 92 12.93 2.65 13.01
CA GLN A 92 13.72 2.70 11.78
C GLN A 92 13.42 3.98 11.01
N PRO A 93 14.35 4.46 10.18
CA PRO A 93 14.07 5.54 9.25
C PRO A 93 12.88 5.18 8.36
N ILE A 94 12.05 6.19 8.02
CA ILE A 94 10.96 5.99 7.07
C ILE A 94 11.56 5.72 5.70
N THR A 95 11.13 4.61 5.08
CA THR A 95 11.49 4.32 3.69
C THR A 95 10.43 4.85 2.74
N TYR A 96 10.89 5.40 1.61
CA TYR A 96 10.05 5.84 0.49
C TYR A 96 10.24 4.95 -0.75
N ARG A 97 10.98 3.84 -0.58
CA ARG A 97 11.21 2.86 -1.65
C ARG A 97 9.93 2.09 -1.93
N GLN A 98 9.73 1.71 -3.19
CA GLN A 98 8.49 1.05 -3.62
C GLN A 98 8.44 -0.44 -3.23
N ASP A 99 9.60 -1.04 -3.04
CA ASP A 99 9.80 -2.45 -2.68
C ASP A 99 9.85 -2.69 -1.17
N GLU A 100 9.95 -1.63 -0.37
CA GLU A 100 9.99 -1.71 1.08
C GLU A 100 8.70 -1.18 1.71
N ARG A 101 8.27 -1.78 2.80
CA ARG A 101 7.11 -1.32 3.57
C ARG A 101 7.53 -0.82 4.93
N ASN A 102 7.05 0.35 5.29
CA ASN A 102 7.11 0.81 6.65
C ASN A 102 6.18 -0.05 7.52
N LEU A 103 6.68 -0.50 8.67
CA LEU A 103 5.94 -1.27 9.67
C LEU A 103 5.65 -0.39 10.88
N PRO A 104 4.51 0.32 10.89
CA PRO A 104 4.13 1.15 12.03
C PRO A 104 3.94 0.33 13.29
N SER A 105 4.43 0.88 14.40
CA SER A 105 4.23 0.32 15.75
C SER A 105 3.88 1.42 16.74
N ALA A 106 3.11 1.08 17.75
CA ALA A 106 2.78 2.01 18.83
C ALA A 106 2.75 1.30 20.18
N TYR A 107 3.12 2.04 21.20
CA TYR A 107 2.86 1.68 22.59
C TYR A 107 1.64 2.45 23.05
N VAL A 108 0.63 1.73 23.51
CA VAL A 108 -0.64 2.30 23.95
C VAL A 108 -0.99 1.79 25.35
N GLU A 109 -1.31 2.70 26.25
CA GLU A 109 -1.83 2.35 27.57
C GLU A 109 -3.35 2.31 27.51
N LEU A 110 -3.94 1.26 28.08
CA LEU A 110 -5.36 1.15 28.25
C LEU A 110 -5.70 1.59 29.67
N VAL A 111 -6.52 2.63 29.79
CA VAL A 111 -6.89 3.22 31.09
C VAL A 111 -8.40 3.12 31.28
N ALA A 112 -8.81 2.29 32.22
CA ALA A 112 -10.18 2.21 32.69
C ALA A 112 -10.48 3.36 33.65
N ALA A 113 -11.72 3.47 34.11
CA ALA A 113 -12.12 4.53 35.05
C ALA A 113 -11.40 4.43 36.41
N ASP A 114 -11.08 3.23 36.84
CA ASP A 114 -10.55 2.86 38.16
C ASP A 114 -9.07 2.52 38.16
N ARG A 115 -8.51 2.08 37.01
CA ARG A 115 -7.13 1.58 36.93
C ARG A 115 -6.55 1.55 35.52
N SER A 116 -5.23 1.46 35.44
CA SER A 116 -4.53 1.10 34.21
C SER A 116 -4.66 -0.41 33.96
N LEU A 117 -5.00 -0.78 32.71
CA LEU A 117 -5.04 -2.17 32.24
C LEU A 117 -3.70 -2.61 31.63
N GLY A 118 -2.70 -1.73 31.68
CA GLY A 118 -1.35 -1.98 31.16
C GLY A 118 -1.09 -1.29 29.84
N THR A 119 0.19 -1.31 29.46
CA THR A 119 0.69 -0.75 28.18
C THR A 119 0.99 -1.90 27.24
N TYR A 120 0.40 -1.84 26.06
CA TYR A 120 0.51 -2.85 25.00
C TYR A 120 1.36 -2.32 23.85
N LEU A 121 2.21 -3.18 23.29
CA LEU A 121 2.86 -2.95 22.01
C LEU A 121 1.92 -3.44 20.91
N ILE A 122 1.48 -2.55 20.03
CA ILE A 122 0.70 -2.89 18.83
C ILE A 122 1.50 -2.54 17.59
N SER A 123 1.48 -3.40 16.59
CA SER A 123 2.21 -3.22 15.34
C SER A 123 1.48 -3.84 14.17
N THR A 124 1.65 -3.26 12.99
CA THR A 124 1.18 -3.88 11.73
C THR A 124 1.97 -5.15 11.38
N GLY A 125 3.16 -5.33 11.96
CA GLY A 125 3.95 -6.56 11.85
C GLY A 125 3.46 -7.71 12.74
N LEU A 126 2.54 -7.47 13.67
CA LEU A 126 1.92 -8.50 14.50
C LEU A 126 0.69 -9.06 13.80
N VAL A 127 0.77 -10.32 13.37
CA VAL A 127 -0.31 -10.97 12.62
C VAL A 127 -1.55 -11.20 13.48
N MET A 128 -1.35 -11.54 14.77
CA MET A 128 -2.45 -11.85 15.69
C MET A 128 -2.78 -10.67 16.61
N PRO A 129 -4.08 -10.39 16.82
CA PRO A 129 -4.48 -9.40 17.82
C PRO A 129 -4.14 -9.90 19.23
N GLN A 130 -3.81 -8.98 20.11
CA GLN A 130 -3.65 -9.29 21.52
C GLN A 130 -5.01 -9.26 22.23
N VAL A 131 -5.21 -10.17 23.16
CA VAL A 131 -6.47 -10.33 23.88
C VAL A 131 -6.27 -9.92 25.33
N PHE A 132 -7.23 -9.21 25.90
CA PHE A 132 -7.29 -8.87 27.33
C PHE A 132 -8.73 -8.93 27.83
N GLU A 133 -8.90 -9.02 29.12
CA GLU A 133 -10.21 -9.10 29.76
C GLU A 133 -10.50 -7.84 30.59
N TYR A 134 -11.69 -7.28 30.39
CA TYR A 134 -12.18 -6.18 31.22
C TYR A 134 -13.71 -6.16 31.26
N GLY A 135 -14.28 -5.99 32.46
CA GLY A 135 -15.73 -5.95 32.67
C GLY A 135 -16.45 -7.25 32.26
N GLY A 136 -15.82 -8.40 32.48
CA GLY A 136 -16.37 -9.72 32.11
C GLY A 136 -16.46 -9.99 30.63
N ARG A 137 -15.76 -9.18 29.80
CA ARG A 137 -15.69 -9.36 28.34
C ARG A 137 -14.25 -9.47 27.87
N GLN A 138 -14.05 -10.26 26.84
CA GLN A 138 -12.78 -10.31 26.11
C GLN A 138 -12.71 -9.21 25.07
N TRP A 139 -11.60 -8.50 25.07
CA TRP A 139 -11.28 -7.43 24.14
C TRP A 139 -10.07 -7.80 23.30
N LYS A 140 -10.06 -7.36 22.05
CA LYS A 140 -8.94 -7.56 21.13
C LYS A 140 -8.36 -6.21 20.74
N ILE A 141 -7.03 -6.08 20.82
CA ILE A 141 -6.32 -4.89 20.39
C ILE A 141 -5.30 -5.26 19.31
N ALA A 142 -5.30 -4.49 18.21
CA ALA A 142 -4.35 -4.63 17.13
C ALA A 142 -4.19 -3.31 16.38
N LEU A 143 -3.01 -3.06 15.83
CA LEU A 143 -2.79 -2.01 14.84
C LEU A 143 -2.92 -2.62 13.45
N ARG A 144 -3.81 -2.08 12.63
CA ARG A 144 -4.07 -2.56 11.27
C ARG A 144 -4.06 -1.41 10.28
N VAL A 145 -3.66 -1.69 9.06
CA VAL A 145 -3.81 -0.75 7.95
C VAL A 145 -5.29 -0.50 7.65
N LYS A 146 -5.64 0.74 7.34
CA LYS A 146 -7.01 1.10 7.00
C LYS A 146 -7.43 0.40 5.71
N ARG A 147 -8.58 -0.25 5.72
CA ARG A 147 -9.18 -0.85 4.52
C ARG A 147 -9.94 0.22 3.75
N ALA A 148 -9.69 0.31 2.45
CA ALA A 148 -10.44 1.17 1.54
C ALA A 148 -11.34 0.30 0.65
N TYR A 149 -12.64 0.33 0.92
CA TYR A 149 -13.62 -0.38 0.11
C TYR A 149 -13.88 0.37 -1.19
N LYS A 150 -13.99 -0.36 -2.29
CA LYS A 150 -14.27 0.19 -3.61
C LYS A 150 -15.69 -0.24 -4.06
N PRO A 151 -16.39 0.57 -4.86
CA PRO A 151 -17.73 0.25 -5.38
C PRO A 151 -17.65 -0.75 -6.56
N TYR A 152 -16.77 -1.72 -6.50
CA TYR A 152 -16.63 -2.80 -7.47
C TYR A 152 -15.90 -3.98 -6.81
N SER A 153 -16.07 -5.17 -7.38
CA SER A 153 -15.41 -6.38 -6.95
C SER A 153 -14.49 -6.93 -8.04
N LEU A 154 -13.38 -7.52 -7.60
CA LEU A 154 -12.47 -8.29 -8.44
C LEU A 154 -12.47 -9.72 -7.93
N THR A 155 -12.91 -10.66 -8.75
CA THR A 155 -12.93 -12.08 -8.40
C THR A 155 -11.90 -12.82 -9.23
N LEU A 156 -11.00 -13.56 -8.59
CA LEU A 156 -10.03 -14.40 -9.29
C LEU A 156 -10.76 -15.61 -9.89
N LEU A 157 -10.67 -15.77 -11.20
CA LEU A 157 -11.23 -16.93 -11.92
C LEU A 157 -10.17 -18.00 -12.13
N LYS A 158 -8.97 -17.59 -12.54
CA LYS A 158 -7.87 -18.52 -12.79
C LYS A 158 -6.54 -17.80 -12.54
N PHE A 159 -5.66 -18.46 -11.82
CA PHE A 159 -4.26 -18.11 -11.73
C PHE A 159 -3.43 -19.06 -12.59
N THR A 160 -2.45 -18.56 -13.34
CA THR A 160 -1.55 -19.36 -14.14
C THR A 160 -0.12 -18.94 -13.80
N PHE A 161 0.70 -19.93 -13.54
CA PHE A 161 2.10 -19.74 -13.16
C PHE A 161 2.98 -20.68 -14.00
N ASP A 162 3.84 -20.09 -14.83
CA ASP A 162 4.79 -20.80 -15.67
C ASP A 162 6.19 -20.60 -15.11
N ARG A 163 6.98 -21.67 -15.08
CA ARG A 163 8.41 -21.67 -14.69
C ARG A 163 9.28 -21.94 -15.89
N TYR A 164 10.52 -21.48 -15.85
CA TYR A 164 11.53 -21.94 -16.80
C TYR A 164 11.84 -23.40 -16.56
N ALA A 165 11.97 -24.19 -17.63
CA ALA A 165 12.24 -25.62 -17.54
C ALA A 165 13.48 -25.91 -16.69
N GLY A 166 13.34 -26.75 -15.65
CA GLY A 166 14.42 -27.14 -14.76
C GLY A 166 14.80 -26.10 -13.69
N THR A 167 14.02 -25.02 -13.50
CA THR A 167 14.30 -24.00 -12.49
C THR A 167 13.06 -23.65 -11.68
N GLU A 168 13.27 -23.05 -10.49
CA GLU A 168 12.21 -22.45 -9.69
C GLU A 168 11.92 -20.99 -10.09
N ILE A 169 12.60 -20.49 -11.12
CA ILE A 169 12.49 -19.08 -11.54
C ILE A 169 11.17 -18.89 -12.30
N PRO A 170 10.31 -17.94 -11.89
CA PRO A 170 9.08 -17.61 -12.60
C PRO A 170 9.37 -17.12 -14.02
N LYS A 171 8.79 -17.75 -15.03
CA LYS A 171 8.80 -17.29 -16.41
C LYS A 171 7.68 -16.30 -16.67
N ASN A 172 6.49 -16.64 -16.21
CA ASN A 172 5.30 -15.83 -16.35
C ASN A 172 4.31 -16.16 -15.25
N PHE A 173 3.58 -15.18 -14.77
CA PHE A 173 2.43 -15.39 -13.92
C PHE A 173 1.33 -14.41 -14.32
N SER A 174 0.12 -14.93 -14.37
CA SER A 174 -1.05 -14.17 -14.82
C SER A 174 -2.29 -14.52 -14.01
N SER A 175 -3.15 -13.54 -13.84
CA SER A 175 -4.43 -13.67 -13.15
C SER A 175 -5.56 -13.30 -14.07
N ARG A 176 -6.44 -14.25 -14.36
CA ARG A 176 -7.72 -13.96 -14.99
C ARG A 176 -8.71 -13.63 -13.91
N ILE A 177 -9.20 -12.40 -13.93
CA ILE A 177 -10.14 -11.88 -12.94
C ILE A 177 -11.45 -11.47 -13.61
N ARG A 178 -12.55 -11.51 -12.86
CA ARG A 178 -13.82 -10.92 -13.22
C ARG A 178 -13.99 -9.61 -12.47
N LEU A 179 -14.07 -8.51 -13.20
CA LEU A 179 -14.44 -7.20 -12.68
C LEU A 179 -15.95 -7.07 -12.73
N LYS A 180 -16.57 -6.74 -11.60
CA LYS A 180 -18.02 -6.54 -11.52
C LYS A 180 -18.36 -5.33 -10.66
N THR A 181 -19.27 -4.48 -11.16
CA THR A 181 -19.87 -3.39 -10.39
C THR A 181 -21.24 -3.80 -9.84
N PRO A 182 -21.68 -3.29 -8.68
CA PRO A 182 -22.97 -3.62 -8.09
C PRO A 182 -24.15 -3.24 -8.98
N ASP A 183 -24.02 -2.18 -9.78
CA ASP A 183 -25.03 -1.69 -10.73
C ASP A 183 -25.06 -2.46 -12.05
N GLY A 184 -24.17 -3.46 -12.22
CA GLY A 184 -24.09 -4.30 -13.41
C GLY A 184 -23.59 -3.61 -14.68
N ARG A 185 -23.13 -2.35 -14.60
CA ARG A 185 -22.61 -1.60 -15.76
C ARG A 185 -21.32 -2.19 -16.31
N ASP A 186 -20.48 -2.73 -15.42
CA ASP A 186 -19.26 -3.46 -15.76
C ASP A 186 -19.36 -4.89 -15.22
N ASP A 187 -19.33 -5.87 -16.11
CA ASP A 187 -19.20 -7.28 -15.79
C ASP A 187 -18.37 -7.93 -16.91
N ARG A 188 -17.06 -7.96 -16.72
CA ARG A 188 -16.13 -8.45 -17.72
C ARG A 188 -14.96 -9.21 -17.13
N GLU A 189 -14.43 -10.12 -17.92
CA GLU A 189 -13.18 -10.81 -17.61
C GLU A 189 -11.99 -10.02 -18.12
N VAL A 190 -10.95 -9.94 -17.30
CA VAL A 190 -9.69 -9.26 -17.60
C VAL A 190 -8.53 -10.16 -17.25
N LEU A 191 -7.53 -10.23 -18.12
CA LEU A 191 -6.27 -10.93 -17.87
C LEU A 191 -5.22 -9.90 -17.44
N ILE A 192 -4.71 -10.06 -16.21
CA ILE A 192 -3.60 -9.27 -15.68
C ILE A 192 -2.35 -10.15 -15.71
N TYR A 193 -1.29 -9.68 -16.33
CA TYR A 193 0.00 -10.37 -16.39
C TYR A 193 1.16 -9.37 -16.34
N MET A 194 2.40 -9.86 -16.38
CA MET A 194 3.59 -9.01 -16.34
C MET A 194 3.52 -7.93 -17.43
N ASN A 195 3.69 -6.67 -17.03
CA ASN A 195 3.63 -5.47 -17.89
C ASN A 195 2.25 -5.16 -18.52
N ASN A 196 1.20 -5.92 -18.19
CA ASN A 196 -0.17 -5.64 -18.65
C ASN A 196 -1.13 -5.53 -17.46
N PRO A 197 -1.12 -4.39 -16.75
CA PRO A 197 -1.99 -4.17 -15.61
C PRO A 197 -3.42 -3.83 -16.01
N LEU A 198 -4.38 -4.13 -15.13
CA LEU A 198 -5.73 -3.59 -15.24
C LEU A 198 -5.74 -2.11 -14.82
N ARG A 199 -6.28 -1.25 -15.66
CA ARG A 199 -6.58 0.15 -15.30
C ARG A 199 -8.07 0.33 -15.16
N TYR A 200 -8.52 0.71 -13.97
CA TYR A 200 -9.94 0.88 -13.68
C TYR A 200 -10.16 1.92 -12.57
N ALA A 201 -11.16 2.77 -12.73
CA ALA A 201 -11.56 3.82 -11.76
C ALA A 201 -10.37 4.68 -11.25
N GLY A 202 -9.43 5.06 -12.13
CA GLY A 202 -8.25 5.86 -11.80
C GLY A 202 -7.17 5.11 -11.03
N LEU A 203 -7.32 3.80 -10.86
CA LEU A 203 -6.35 2.90 -10.26
C LEU A 203 -5.74 1.97 -11.29
N THR A 204 -4.50 1.54 -11.03
CA THR A 204 -3.80 0.56 -11.84
C THR A 204 -3.44 -0.64 -10.96
N PHE A 205 -3.88 -1.83 -11.38
CA PHE A 205 -3.70 -3.09 -10.66
C PHE A 205 -2.60 -3.90 -11.34
N TYR A 206 -1.47 -4.01 -10.70
CA TYR A 206 -0.33 -4.79 -11.18
C TYR A 206 -0.31 -6.15 -10.51
N GLN A 207 0.06 -7.17 -11.26
CA GLN A 207 0.37 -8.46 -10.69
C GLN A 207 1.66 -8.34 -9.87
N SER A 208 1.57 -8.44 -8.54
CA SER A 208 2.69 -8.27 -7.62
C SER A 208 3.22 -9.60 -7.09
N GLY A 209 2.33 -10.57 -6.85
CA GLY A 209 2.72 -11.84 -6.27
C GLY A 209 1.54 -12.80 -6.18
N PHE A 210 1.78 -13.93 -5.52
CA PHE A 210 0.80 -14.97 -5.26
C PHE A 210 1.16 -15.68 -3.95
N GLU A 211 0.18 -16.34 -3.34
CA GLU A 211 0.42 -17.22 -2.21
C GLU A 211 0.84 -18.61 -2.66
N ARG A 212 1.50 -19.37 -1.76
CA ARG A 212 2.00 -20.73 -2.06
C ARG A 212 0.92 -21.73 -2.45
N ASP A 213 -0.33 -21.45 -2.11
CA ASP A 213 -1.49 -22.29 -2.45
C ASP A 213 -1.92 -22.17 -3.93
N GLU A 214 -1.32 -21.24 -4.69
CA GLU A 214 -1.66 -20.92 -6.10
C GLU A 214 -3.14 -20.54 -6.31
N ARG A 215 -3.88 -20.31 -5.22
CA ARG A 215 -5.31 -19.94 -5.23
C ARG A 215 -5.55 -18.47 -4.96
N THR A 216 -4.52 -17.77 -4.50
CA THR A 216 -4.59 -16.36 -4.13
C THR A 216 -3.61 -15.55 -4.97
N THR A 217 -4.08 -14.49 -5.57
CA THR A 217 -3.25 -13.51 -6.27
C THR A 217 -3.11 -12.24 -5.44
N ILE A 218 -1.92 -11.66 -5.46
CA ILE A 218 -1.62 -10.38 -4.80
C ILE A 218 -1.47 -9.33 -5.89
N LEU A 219 -2.41 -8.38 -5.91
CA LEU A 219 -2.39 -7.24 -6.82
C LEU A 219 -1.90 -6.00 -6.09
N GLN A 220 -0.86 -5.37 -6.62
CA GLN A 220 -0.42 -4.06 -6.17
C GLN A 220 -1.28 -2.99 -6.83
N VAL A 221 -1.91 -2.14 -6.01
CA VAL A 221 -2.78 -1.07 -6.50
C VAL A 221 -2.04 0.25 -6.44
N VAL A 222 -1.93 0.94 -7.56
CA VAL A 222 -1.24 2.21 -7.68
C VAL A 222 -2.18 3.28 -8.21
N ARG A 223 -2.23 4.42 -7.54
CA ARG A 223 -2.88 5.63 -8.03
C ARG A 223 -1.81 6.60 -8.54
N ASN A 224 -1.77 6.82 -9.84
CA ASN A 224 -0.84 7.75 -10.46
C ASN A 224 -1.57 9.03 -10.89
N HIS A 225 -1.40 10.11 -10.15
CA HIS A 225 -2.00 11.41 -10.47
C HIS A 225 -1.29 12.09 -11.66
N SER A 226 -0.05 11.74 -11.90
CA SER A 226 0.82 12.37 -12.90
C SER A 226 0.97 11.54 -14.18
N TRP A 227 0.05 10.62 -14.45
CA TRP A 227 0.13 9.71 -15.60
C TRP A 227 0.19 10.44 -16.96
N LEU A 228 -0.38 11.66 -17.03
CA LEU A 228 -0.47 12.45 -18.23
C LEU A 228 0.84 13.24 -18.54
N LEU A 229 1.65 13.54 -17.51
CA LEU A 229 2.85 14.36 -17.67
C LEU A 229 3.85 13.86 -18.72
N PRO A 230 4.17 12.56 -18.80
CA PRO A 230 5.08 12.06 -19.83
C PRO A 230 4.55 12.29 -21.25
N TYR A 231 3.25 12.15 -21.47
CA TYR A 231 2.63 12.37 -22.78
C TYR A 231 2.68 13.86 -23.17
N ILE A 232 2.41 14.77 -22.25
CA ILE A 232 2.56 16.21 -22.48
C ILE A 232 4.02 16.54 -22.83
N ALA A 233 4.98 16.00 -22.08
CA ALA A 233 6.40 16.22 -22.36
C ALA A 233 6.80 15.72 -23.75
N CYS A 234 6.36 14.54 -24.16
CA CYS A 234 6.60 14.00 -25.50
C CYS A 234 5.96 14.88 -26.59
N ALA A 235 4.73 15.34 -26.38
CA ALA A 235 4.05 16.22 -27.33
C ALA A 235 4.78 17.56 -27.50
N LEU A 236 5.22 18.17 -26.41
CA LEU A 236 6.00 19.42 -26.45
C LEU A 236 7.35 19.23 -27.13
N MET A 237 8.03 18.12 -26.86
CA MET A 237 9.30 17.79 -27.51
C MET A 237 9.11 17.62 -29.01
N THR A 238 8.07 16.87 -29.40
CA THR A 238 7.74 16.67 -30.85
C THR A 238 7.42 17.98 -31.52
N LEU A 239 6.64 18.86 -30.90
CA LEU A 239 6.34 20.18 -31.44
C LEU A 239 7.61 21.02 -31.61
N GLY A 240 8.49 21.03 -30.62
CA GLY A 240 9.78 21.70 -30.68
C GLY A 240 10.65 21.24 -31.86
N LEU A 241 10.70 19.91 -32.06
CA LEU A 241 11.42 19.34 -33.22
C LEU A 241 10.79 19.75 -34.55
N ILE A 242 9.46 19.71 -34.68
CA ILE A 242 8.78 20.16 -35.92
C ILE A 242 9.10 21.62 -36.21
N VAL A 243 9.04 22.50 -35.22
CA VAL A 243 9.40 23.91 -35.40
C VAL A 243 10.84 24.05 -35.80
N GLN A 244 11.77 23.37 -35.11
CA GLN A 244 13.20 23.43 -35.42
C GLN A 244 13.50 22.95 -36.82
N PHE A 245 12.99 21.80 -37.22
CA PHE A 245 13.17 21.29 -38.59
C PHE A 245 12.49 22.17 -39.61
N GLY A 246 11.31 22.74 -39.29
CA GLY A 246 10.60 23.69 -40.18
C GLY A 246 11.45 24.94 -40.49
N ILE A 247 12.04 25.55 -39.47
CA ILE A 247 12.94 26.70 -39.63
C ILE A 247 14.11 26.36 -40.52
N HIS A 248 14.78 25.23 -40.29
CA HIS A 248 15.91 24.79 -41.11
C HIS A 248 15.49 24.46 -42.54
N LEU A 249 14.34 23.83 -42.76
CA LEU A 249 13.83 23.51 -44.05
C LEU A 249 13.53 24.77 -44.89
N VAL A 250 12.85 25.76 -44.29
CA VAL A 250 12.54 27.04 -44.90
C VAL A 250 13.84 27.78 -45.29
N GLY A 251 14.81 27.82 -44.39
CA GLY A 251 16.14 28.40 -44.65
C GLY A 251 16.86 27.72 -45.83
N PHE A 252 16.85 26.40 -45.82
CA PHE A 252 17.49 25.60 -46.93
C PHE A 252 16.82 25.81 -48.28
N VAL A 253 15.49 25.81 -48.33
CA VAL A 253 14.75 26.08 -49.59
C VAL A 253 14.97 27.50 -50.05
N GLY A 254 15.01 28.48 -49.17
CA GLY A 254 15.30 29.87 -49.48
C GLY A 254 16.71 30.02 -50.13
N GLN A 255 17.75 29.44 -49.55
CA GLN A 255 19.10 29.45 -50.08
C GLN A 255 19.19 28.83 -51.47
N ARG A 256 18.51 27.68 -51.70
CA ARG A 256 18.49 27.03 -53.05
C ARG A 256 17.82 27.91 -54.10
N ARG A 257 16.74 28.62 -53.77
CA ARG A 257 16.06 29.55 -54.69
C ARG A 257 16.96 30.72 -55.09
N THR A 258 17.72 31.28 -54.12
CA THR A 258 18.65 32.38 -54.37
C THR A 258 19.81 31.95 -55.28
N VAL A 259 20.40 30.76 -55.07
CA VAL A 259 21.48 30.20 -55.93
C VAL A 259 20.98 29.88 -57.33
N ALA A 260 19.75 29.38 -57.48
CA ALA A 260 19.14 29.11 -58.78
C ALA A 260 18.85 30.39 -59.60
N ALA A 261 18.53 31.50 -58.86
CA ALA A 261 18.31 32.81 -59.56
C ALA A 261 19.57 33.51 -60.04
N ILE A 262 20.73 33.19 -59.44
CA ILE A 262 22.04 33.81 -59.85
C ILE A 262 22.70 33.10 -61.05
N LYS A 263 22.34 31.86 -61.37
CA LYS A 263 22.93 31.05 -62.42
C LYS A 263 22.62 31.43 -63.89
N PRO A 264 21.55 32.19 -64.24
CA PRO A 264 21.28 32.52 -65.63
C PRO A 264 22.06 33.74 -66.24
N THR A 265 22.92 34.41 -65.46
CA THR A 265 23.56 35.66 -65.93
C THR A 265 24.99 35.47 -66.42
N LEU A 266 25.47 34.25 -66.61
CA LEU A 266 26.80 33.91 -67.11
C LEU A 266 26.78 32.97 -68.33
N ALA A 267 25.81 33.12 -69.24
CA ALA A 267 25.78 32.47 -70.54
C ALA A 267 25.73 33.51 -71.70
#